data_7afefc6e37513a18dce0f6ea72aa6fb3
#
_entry.id   7afefc6e37513a18dce0f6ea72aa6fb3
#
_cell.length_a   1.000
_cell.length_b   1.000
_cell.length_c   1.000
_cell.angle_alpha   90.00
_cell.angle_beta   90.00
_cell.angle_gamma   90.00
#
_symmetry.space_group_name_H-M   'P 1'
#
loop_
_entity.id
_entity.type
_entity.pdbx_description
1 polymer ?
#
loop_
_entity_poly.entity_id
_entity_poly.type
_entity_poly.pdbx_seq_one_letter_code
_entity_poly.pdbx_strand_id
1 'polypeptide(L)'
;RLSQRARLLGFDAVATGHHARIERQPSGVWRVIRGADAAKDQSYVVHMLDQKELAYTLFPVGHLTKAQVRERASELGLRTATKPDSQDVCFISKTGGRETFLGHRIPFRAARVVDESGTELGSVEAVEMVTIGQRRGLRLAGGAPKQFVLDVDVETRTVVVGAETSLQRSDLRAERMMSTSAMSATFDASRER
;
A
#
# COMPACT_ATOMS: atom_id res chain seq x y z
N ARG A 1 10.75 -0.13 -15.22
CA ARG A 1 12.11 -0.75 -15.31
C ARG A 1 12.03 -2.23 -15.66
N LEU A 2 11.18 -3.05 -15.00
CA LEU A 2 11.07 -4.49 -15.29
C LEU A 2 10.56 -4.74 -16.72
N SER A 3 9.46 -4.11 -17.12
CA SER A 3 8.88 -4.21 -18.46
C SER A 3 9.82 -3.77 -19.56
N GLN A 4 10.57 -2.70 -19.34
CA GLN A 4 11.60 -2.25 -20.29
C GLN A 4 12.69 -3.31 -20.49
N ARG A 5 13.20 -3.89 -19.39
CA ARG A 5 14.23 -4.93 -19.48
C ARG A 5 13.71 -6.19 -20.14
N ALA A 6 12.48 -6.59 -19.84
CA ALA A 6 11.85 -7.75 -20.49
C ALA A 6 11.73 -7.56 -22.01
N ARG A 7 11.32 -6.38 -22.47
CA ARG A 7 11.27 -6.05 -23.90
C ARG A 7 12.65 -6.09 -24.57
N LEU A 8 13.67 -5.53 -23.91
CA LEU A 8 15.04 -5.58 -24.42
C LEU A 8 15.59 -7.01 -24.54
N LEU A 9 15.09 -7.93 -23.72
CA LEU A 9 15.44 -9.34 -23.76
C LEU A 9 14.55 -10.17 -24.71
N GLY A 10 13.60 -9.55 -25.41
CA GLY A 10 12.74 -10.19 -26.40
C GLY A 10 11.57 -10.98 -25.81
N PHE A 11 11.20 -10.76 -24.56
CA PHE A 11 10.00 -11.40 -23.99
C PHE A 11 8.72 -10.74 -24.51
N ASP A 12 7.65 -11.51 -24.65
CA ASP A 12 6.35 -11.05 -25.16
C ASP A 12 5.49 -10.38 -24.08
N ALA A 13 5.69 -10.72 -22.82
CA ALA A 13 4.93 -10.17 -21.69
C ALA A 13 5.69 -10.29 -20.36
N VAL A 14 5.22 -9.57 -19.35
CA VAL A 14 5.61 -9.73 -17.95
C VAL A 14 4.42 -10.27 -17.16
N ALA A 15 4.57 -11.44 -16.54
CA ALA A 15 3.58 -12.00 -15.64
C ALA A 15 3.97 -11.77 -14.18
N THR A 16 3.01 -11.36 -13.35
CA THR A 16 3.22 -11.18 -11.90
C THR A 16 2.06 -11.74 -11.10
N GLY A 17 2.33 -12.11 -9.84
CA GLY A 17 1.34 -12.70 -8.93
C GLY A 17 0.41 -11.71 -8.23
N HIS A 18 0.17 -10.52 -8.78
CA HIS A 18 -0.76 -9.57 -8.18
C HIS A 18 -2.21 -10.06 -8.30
N HIS A 19 -2.94 -9.93 -7.20
CA HIS A 19 -4.40 -10.12 -7.17
C HIS A 19 -5.10 -8.89 -7.75
N ALA A 20 -4.92 -8.65 -9.04
CA ALA A 20 -5.56 -7.63 -9.84
C ALA A 20 -5.89 -8.21 -11.21
N ARG A 21 -6.78 -7.58 -11.97
CA ARG A 21 -7.13 -7.98 -13.34
C ARG A 21 -6.84 -6.86 -14.31
N ILE A 22 -6.60 -7.21 -15.55
CA ILE A 22 -6.46 -6.26 -16.66
C ILE A 22 -7.48 -6.67 -17.72
N GLU A 23 -8.26 -5.72 -18.20
CA GLU A 23 -9.25 -5.92 -19.24
C GLU A 23 -9.05 -4.92 -20.36
N ARG A 24 -9.17 -5.40 -21.60
CA ARG A 24 -9.20 -4.54 -22.79
C ARG A 24 -10.63 -4.17 -23.10
N GLN A 25 -10.93 -2.88 -23.06
CA GLN A 25 -12.24 -2.36 -23.39
C GLN A 25 -12.50 -2.43 -24.91
N PRO A 26 -13.76 -2.41 -25.37
CA PRO A 26 -14.08 -2.33 -26.83
C PRO A 26 -13.43 -1.15 -27.54
N SER A 27 -13.18 -0.06 -26.82
CA SER A 27 -12.43 1.11 -27.32
C SER A 27 -10.94 0.86 -27.54
N GLY A 28 -10.43 -0.33 -27.20
CA GLY A 28 -9.02 -0.66 -27.24
C GLY A 28 -8.21 -0.24 -26.00
N VAL A 29 -8.79 0.52 -25.09
CA VAL A 29 -8.16 1.00 -23.85
C VAL A 29 -8.05 -0.14 -22.83
N TRP A 30 -6.90 -0.27 -22.20
CA TRP A 30 -6.68 -1.21 -21.10
C TRP A 30 -7.06 -0.59 -19.75
N ARG A 31 -7.73 -1.37 -18.91
CA ARG A 31 -8.10 -0.96 -17.56
C ARG A 31 -7.63 -1.95 -16.51
N VAL A 32 -7.21 -1.43 -15.37
CA VAL A 32 -7.02 -2.23 -14.16
C VAL A 32 -8.37 -2.43 -13.50
N ILE A 33 -8.68 -3.67 -13.18
CA ILE A 33 -9.90 -4.09 -12.51
C ILE A 33 -9.52 -4.77 -11.19
N ARG A 34 -10.35 -4.62 -10.19
CA ARG A 34 -10.16 -5.28 -8.89
C ARG A 34 -9.99 -6.80 -9.06
N GLY A 35 -9.14 -7.39 -8.23
CA GLY A 35 -9.01 -8.84 -8.13
C GLY A 35 -10.32 -9.51 -7.74
N ALA A 36 -10.46 -10.80 -8.07
CA ALA A 36 -11.65 -11.59 -7.71
C ALA A 36 -11.80 -11.75 -6.19
N ASP A 37 -10.70 -11.75 -5.45
CA ASP A 37 -10.66 -11.78 -3.99
C ASP A 37 -10.60 -10.35 -3.45
N ALA A 38 -11.75 -9.83 -3.00
CA ALA A 38 -11.86 -8.47 -2.47
C ALA A 38 -10.96 -8.22 -1.24
N ALA A 39 -10.73 -9.26 -0.40
CA ALA A 39 -9.88 -9.17 0.78
C ALA A 39 -8.37 -9.16 0.43
N LYS A 40 -8.03 -9.53 -0.80
CA LYS A 40 -6.64 -9.60 -1.31
C LYS A 40 -6.41 -8.71 -2.53
N ASP A 41 -7.37 -7.85 -2.86
CA ASP A 41 -7.24 -6.95 -4.01
C ASP A 41 -5.97 -6.09 -3.91
N GLN A 42 -5.22 -6.09 -5.00
CA GLN A 42 -3.97 -5.36 -5.17
C GLN A 42 -4.01 -4.41 -6.38
N SER A 43 -5.20 -4.10 -6.90
CA SER A 43 -5.34 -3.19 -8.03
C SER A 43 -4.71 -1.81 -7.76
N TYR A 44 -4.78 -1.35 -6.51
CA TYR A 44 -4.16 -0.10 -6.08
C TYR A 44 -2.62 -0.08 -6.15
N VAL A 45 -1.98 -1.25 -6.06
CA VAL A 45 -0.50 -1.35 -6.11
C VAL A 45 0.02 -1.11 -7.52
N VAL A 46 -0.78 -1.44 -8.54
CA VAL A 46 -0.38 -1.38 -9.96
C VAL A 46 -0.90 -0.13 -10.68
N HIS A 47 -1.35 0.88 -9.92
CA HIS A 47 -1.88 2.15 -10.44
C HIS A 47 -0.91 2.91 -11.36
N MET A 48 0.40 2.65 -11.24
CA MET A 48 1.45 3.32 -12.01
C MET A 48 1.62 2.80 -13.44
N LEU A 49 0.95 1.72 -13.82
CA LEU A 49 1.10 1.13 -15.15
C LEU A 49 0.34 1.96 -16.19
N ASP A 50 1.05 2.42 -17.22
CA ASP A 50 0.47 3.10 -18.37
C ASP A 50 -0.15 2.12 -19.36
N GLN A 51 -0.79 2.61 -20.43
CA GLN A 51 -1.44 1.79 -21.46
C GLN A 51 -0.49 0.80 -22.13
N LYS A 52 0.76 1.20 -22.37
CA LYS A 52 1.78 0.36 -22.99
C LYS A 52 2.22 -0.75 -22.05
N GLU A 53 2.31 -0.44 -20.77
CA GLU A 53 2.69 -1.40 -19.74
C GLU A 53 1.54 -2.36 -19.44
N LEU A 54 0.29 -1.87 -19.36
CA LEU A 54 -0.89 -2.70 -19.19
C LEU A 54 -1.05 -3.71 -20.33
N ALA A 55 -0.85 -3.29 -21.58
CA ALA A 55 -0.91 -4.18 -22.74
C ALA A 55 0.19 -5.29 -22.72
N TYR A 56 1.22 -5.11 -21.92
CA TYR A 56 2.38 -6.00 -21.84
C TYR A 56 2.45 -6.79 -20.52
N THR A 57 1.45 -6.61 -19.65
CA THR A 57 1.42 -7.20 -18.30
C THR A 57 0.31 -8.23 -18.17
N LEU A 58 0.60 -9.33 -17.48
CA LEU A 58 -0.35 -10.39 -17.15
C LEU A 58 -0.44 -10.56 -15.64
N PHE A 59 -1.67 -10.72 -15.13
CA PHE A 59 -1.96 -11.07 -13.75
C PHE A 59 -2.68 -12.44 -13.68
N PRO A 60 -1.94 -13.56 -13.80
CA PRO A 60 -2.54 -14.89 -13.95
C PRO A 60 -3.42 -15.30 -12.77
N VAL A 61 -3.17 -14.78 -11.57
CA VAL A 61 -3.92 -15.11 -10.35
C VAL A 61 -5.03 -14.12 -10.01
N GLY A 62 -5.18 -13.06 -10.79
CA GLY A 62 -6.14 -11.98 -10.49
C GLY A 62 -7.59 -12.38 -10.53
N HIS A 63 -7.94 -13.46 -11.25
CA HIS A 63 -9.28 -14.04 -11.36
C HIS A 63 -9.56 -15.15 -10.33
N LEU A 64 -8.59 -15.45 -9.47
CA LEU A 64 -8.68 -16.49 -8.44
C LEU A 64 -8.74 -15.87 -7.04
N THR A 65 -9.47 -16.54 -6.14
CA THR A 65 -9.35 -16.25 -4.71
C THR A 65 -8.02 -16.77 -4.17
N LYS A 66 -7.59 -16.27 -3.04
CA LYS A 66 -6.35 -16.74 -2.38
C LYS A 66 -6.40 -18.22 -2.05
N ALA A 67 -7.57 -18.74 -1.69
CA ALA A 67 -7.79 -20.17 -1.44
C ALA A 67 -7.53 -20.99 -2.72
N GLN A 68 -8.13 -20.60 -3.84
CA GLN A 68 -7.92 -21.28 -5.13
C GLN A 68 -6.46 -21.23 -5.59
N VAL A 69 -5.76 -20.10 -5.36
CA VAL A 69 -4.31 -20.01 -5.67
C VAL A 69 -3.51 -21.01 -4.85
N ARG A 70 -3.83 -21.17 -3.55
CA ARG A 70 -3.16 -22.16 -2.69
C ARG A 70 -3.46 -23.59 -3.10
N GLU A 71 -4.70 -23.89 -3.45
CA GLU A 71 -5.12 -25.19 -3.97
C GLU A 71 -4.31 -25.55 -5.23
N ARG A 72 -4.27 -24.64 -6.21
CA ARG A 72 -3.46 -24.81 -7.43
C ARG A 72 -1.98 -25.01 -7.13
N ALA A 73 -1.43 -24.22 -6.20
CA ALA A 73 -0.04 -24.38 -5.80
C ALA A 73 0.23 -25.75 -5.16
N SER A 74 -0.75 -26.27 -4.39
CA SER A 74 -0.67 -27.61 -3.79
C SER A 74 -0.76 -28.72 -4.84
N GLU A 75 -1.70 -28.64 -5.78
CA GLU A 75 -1.82 -29.57 -6.91
C GLU A 75 -0.53 -29.67 -7.73
N LEU A 76 0.16 -28.53 -7.90
CA LEU A 76 1.43 -28.44 -8.61
C LEU A 76 2.65 -28.82 -7.73
N GLY A 77 2.44 -29.25 -6.48
CA GLY A 77 3.51 -29.62 -5.56
C GLY A 77 4.44 -28.47 -5.16
N LEU A 78 3.97 -27.20 -5.24
CA LEU A 78 4.80 -26.06 -4.93
C LEU A 78 4.98 -25.91 -3.40
N ARG A 79 6.22 -25.80 -2.95
CA ARG A 79 6.56 -25.64 -1.52
C ARG A 79 5.96 -24.38 -0.88
N THR A 80 5.51 -23.43 -1.70
CA THR A 80 4.90 -22.17 -1.26
C THR A 80 3.41 -22.27 -0.99
N ALA A 81 2.76 -23.40 -1.31
CA ALA A 81 1.30 -23.60 -1.16
C ALA A 81 0.83 -23.36 0.29
N THR A 82 1.59 -23.85 1.27
CA THR A 82 1.28 -23.76 2.71
C THR A 82 1.94 -22.54 3.40
N LYS A 83 2.76 -21.77 2.67
CA LYS A 83 3.45 -20.62 3.26
C LYS A 83 2.44 -19.57 3.71
N PRO A 84 2.50 -19.06 4.96
CA PRO A 84 1.73 -17.92 5.41
C PRO A 84 1.94 -16.70 4.53
N ASP A 85 0.94 -15.82 4.44
CA ASP A 85 1.10 -14.56 3.75
C ASP A 85 2.19 -13.72 4.44
N SER A 86 3.08 -13.13 3.63
CA SER A 86 4.09 -12.23 4.17
C SER A 86 3.40 -10.99 4.72
N GLN A 87 3.60 -10.71 6.01
CA GLN A 87 3.10 -9.50 6.66
C GLN A 87 4.03 -8.30 6.38
N ASP A 88 5.30 -8.61 6.11
CA ASP A 88 6.34 -7.64 5.79
C ASP A 88 7.13 -8.08 4.56
N VAL A 89 7.87 -7.14 3.97
CA VAL A 89 8.81 -7.47 2.90
C VAL A 89 9.93 -8.35 3.44
N CYS A 90 10.23 -9.43 2.74
CA CYS A 90 11.07 -10.53 3.21
C CYS A 90 12.50 -10.12 3.64
N PHE A 91 13.04 -9.02 3.10
CA PHE A 91 14.36 -8.53 3.49
C PHE A 91 14.34 -7.77 4.82
N ILE A 92 13.21 -7.18 5.19
CA ILE A 92 13.01 -6.54 6.51
C ILE A 92 12.99 -7.59 7.61
N SER A 93 12.22 -8.66 7.42
CA SER A 93 12.12 -9.75 8.40
C SER A 93 13.47 -10.44 8.63
N LYS A 94 14.30 -10.57 7.58
CA LYS A 94 15.64 -11.19 7.67
C LYS A 94 16.68 -10.35 8.41
N THR A 95 16.47 -9.03 8.50
CA THR A 95 17.41 -8.10 9.13
C THR A 95 17.06 -7.77 10.60
N GLY A 96 16.16 -8.52 11.22
CA GLY A 96 15.77 -8.26 12.61
C GLY A 96 14.62 -7.27 12.76
N GLY A 97 13.88 -7.04 11.68
CA GLY A 97 12.70 -6.19 11.69
C GLY A 97 12.90 -4.80 11.05
N ARG A 98 11.79 -4.07 10.95
CA ARG A 98 11.72 -2.78 10.28
C ARG A 98 12.62 -1.73 10.92
N GLU A 99 12.66 -1.70 12.25
CA GLU A 99 13.47 -0.75 13.02
C GLU A 99 14.97 -0.93 12.74
N THR A 100 15.47 -2.15 12.86
CA THR A 100 16.86 -2.49 12.55
C THR A 100 17.20 -2.19 11.10
N PHE A 101 16.30 -2.56 10.16
CA PHE A 101 16.53 -2.34 8.73
C PHE A 101 16.64 -0.85 8.38
N LEU A 102 15.76 -0.01 8.93
CA LEU A 102 15.74 1.43 8.65
C LEU A 102 16.81 2.17 9.43
N GLY A 103 17.08 1.82 10.69
CA GLY A 103 18.06 2.49 11.52
C GLY A 103 19.49 2.44 10.97
N HIS A 104 19.82 1.43 10.15
CA HIS A 104 21.08 1.39 9.41
C HIS A 104 21.14 2.30 8.17
N ARG A 105 20.02 2.91 7.78
CA ARG A 105 19.90 3.67 6.50
C ARG A 105 19.50 5.12 6.68
N ILE A 106 18.74 5.39 7.72
CA ILE A 106 18.26 6.73 8.04
C ILE A 106 18.43 6.99 9.54
N PRO A 107 18.82 8.20 9.95
CA PRO A 107 18.86 8.57 11.35
C PRO A 107 17.44 8.61 11.91
N PHE A 108 17.23 8.01 13.07
CA PHE A 108 15.99 8.14 13.83
C PHE A 108 16.05 9.39 14.70
N ARG A 109 14.93 10.12 14.73
CA ARG A 109 14.81 11.35 15.51
C ARG A 109 13.63 11.24 16.47
N ALA A 110 13.87 11.51 17.73
CA ALA A 110 12.79 11.57 18.71
C ALA A 110 11.83 12.72 18.37
N ALA A 111 10.53 12.48 18.60
CA ALA A 111 9.49 13.46 18.39
C ALA A 111 8.55 13.51 19.58
N ARG A 112 8.00 14.69 19.84
CA ARG A 112 6.93 14.89 20.82
C ARG A 112 5.60 14.43 20.25
N VAL A 113 4.76 13.87 21.11
CA VAL A 113 3.39 13.53 20.77
C VAL A 113 2.45 14.52 21.44
N VAL A 114 1.63 15.19 20.66
CA VAL A 114 0.70 16.21 21.13
C VAL A 114 -0.73 15.84 20.75
N ASP A 115 -1.70 16.35 21.49
CA ASP A 115 -3.10 16.30 21.08
C ASP A 115 -3.44 17.38 20.03
N GLU A 116 -4.70 17.42 19.57
CA GLU A 116 -5.20 18.40 18.62
C GLU A 116 -5.14 19.85 19.14
N SER A 117 -5.00 20.05 20.45
CA SER A 117 -4.81 21.38 21.07
C SER A 117 -3.34 21.80 21.17
N GLY A 118 -2.41 20.90 20.88
CA GLY A 118 -0.98 21.08 21.03
C GLY A 118 -0.43 20.73 22.41
N THR A 119 -1.26 20.15 23.30
CA THR A 119 -0.83 19.66 24.62
C THR A 119 0.04 18.43 24.45
N GLU A 120 1.22 18.41 25.08
CA GLU A 120 2.13 17.27 24.99
C GLU A 120 1.63 16.11 25.85
N LEU A 121 1.49 14.94 25.22
CA LEU A 121 1.00 13.70 25.83
C LEU A 121 2.10 12.64 26.01
N GLY A 122 3.25 12.82 25.35
CA GLY A 122 4.34 11.87 25.40
C GLY A 122 5.37 12.07 24.30
N SER A 123 6.15 11.03 24.00
CA SER A 123 7.17 11.09 22.95
C SER A 123 7.37 9.73 22.27
N VAL A 124 7.89 9.76 21.05
CA VAL A 124 8.34 8.59 20.30
C VAL A 124 9.84 8.70 20.01
N GLU A 125 10.53 7.58 19.93
CA GLU A 125 11.99 7.55 19.69
C GLU A 125 12.36 7.81 18.22
N ALA A 126 11.44 7.50 17.29
CA ALA A 126 11.67 7.62 15.85
C ALA A 126 10.40 8.11 15.14
N VAL A 127 10.35 9.39 14.79
CA VAL A 127 9.24 9.97 14.02
C VAL A 127 9.07 9.29 12.66
N GLU A 128 10.18 8.83 12.07
CA GLU A 128 10.22 8.12 10.79
C GLU A 128 9.51 6.75 10.82
N MET A 129 9.26 6.23 12.02
CA MET A 129 8.56 4.96 12.23
C MET A 129 7.06 5.15 12.50
N VAL A 130 6.61 6.40 12.66
CA VAL A 130 5.22 6.71 12.94
C VAL A 130 4.42 6.81 11.64
N THR A 131 3.20 6.31 11.65
CA THR A 131 2.31 6.31 10.47
C THR A 131 0.93 6.84 10.89
N ILE A 132 0.29 7.63 10.03
CA ILE A 132 -1.09 8.10 10.25
C ILE A 132 -2.02 6.89 10.45
N GLY A 133 -2.92 6.98 11.42
CA GLY A 133 -3.80 5.89 11.84
C GLY A 133 -3.17 4.91 12.84
N GLN A 134 -1.88 5.03 13.15
CA GLN A 134 -1.21 4.18 14.14
C GLN A 134 -1.79 4.44 15.54
N ARG A 135 -2.04 3.36 16.30
CA ARG A 135 -2.54 3.41 17.66
C ARG A 135 -1.54 2.94 18.71
N ARG A 136 -0.66 2.01 18.33
CA ARG A 136 0.28 1.35 19.26
C ARG A 136 1.68 1.96 19.14
N GLY A 137 2.46 1.84 20.23
CA GLY A 137 3.86 2.28 20.23
C GLY A 137 4.07 3.79 20.38
N LEU A 138 3.04 4.53 20.81
CA LEU A 138 3.11 5.99 20.98
C LEU A 138 3.59 6.41 22.38
N ARG A 139 3.73 5.46 23.32
CA ARG A 139 4.19 5.69 24.70
C ARG A 139 3.45 6.85 25.40
N LEU A 140 2.13 6.93 25.22
CA LEU A 140 1.30 7.93 25.88
C LEU A 140 1.14 7.61 27.36
N ALA A 141 0.97 8.63 28.18
CA ALA A 141 0.66 8.49 29.59
C ALA A 141 -0.62 7.65 29.77
N GLY A 142 -0.59 6.72 30.75
CA GLY A 142 -1.69 5.78 30.96
C GLY A 142 -2.98 6.47 31.40
N GLY A 143 -4.13 5.89 30.99
CA GLY A 143 -5.48 6.37 31.36
C GLY A 143 -6.17 7.25 30.33
N ALA A 144 -5.47 7.66 29.27
CA ALA A 144 -6.10 8.43 28.18
C ALA A 144 -7.03 7.55 27.31
N PRO A 145 -8.06 8.13 26.68
CA PRO A 145 -8.85 7.47 25.66
C PRO A 145 -7.97 6.93 24.54
N LYS A 146 -8.49 5.98 23.74
CA LYS A 146 -7.78 5.46 22.57
C LYS A 146 -7.41 6.61 21.63
N GLN A 147 -6.12 6.82 21.40
CA GLN A 147 -5.58 7.84 20.51
C GLN A 147 -5.02 7.21 19.25
N PHE A 148 -5.20 7.89 18.12
CA PHE A 148 -4.70 7.52 16.81
C PHE A 148 -3.84 8.66 16.26
N VAL A 149 -2.78 8.34 15.55
CA VAL A 149 -1.97 9.34 14.86
C VAL A 149 -2.80 9.99 13.76
N LEU A 150 -2.99 11.29 13.85
CA LEU A 150 -3.73 12.11 12.89
C LEU A 150 -2.80 12.77 11.87
N ASP A 151 -1.61 13.19 12.34
CA ASP A 151 -0.61 13.85 11.50
C ASP A 151 0.80 13.58 12.00
N VAL A 152 1.77 13.64 11.10
CA VAL A 152 3.20 13.43 11.37
C VAL A 152 4.01 14.50 10.64
N ASP A 153 4.57 15.44 11.39
CA ASP A 153 5.53 16.40 10.89
C ASP A 153 6.96 15.95 11.25
N VAL A 154 7.67 15.48 10.25
CA VAL A 154 9.05 14.98 10.40
C VAL A 154 10.05 16.11 10.58
N GLU A 155 9.78 17.31 10.07
CA GLU A 155 10.66 18.47 10.16
C GLU A 155 10.61 19.08 11.57
N THR A 156 9.41 19.35 12.06
CA THR A 156 9.21 19.86 13.43
C THR A 156 9.29 18.77 14.50
N ARG A 157 9.37 17.53 14.09
CA ARG A 157 9.39 16.34 14.98
C ARG A 157 8.18 16.33 15.92
N THR A 158 7.01 16.49 15.32
CA THR A 158 5.73 16.52 16.03
C THR A 158 4.78 15.47 15.48
N VAL A 159 4.18 14.71 16.36
CA VAL A 159 3.14 13.70 16.04
C VAL A 159 1.85 14.17 16.71
N VAL A 160 0.84 14.45 15.90
CA VAL A 160 -0.49 14.83 16.41
C VAL A 160 -1.35 13.59 16.57
N VAL A 161 -1.98 13.44 17.72
CA VAL A 161 -2.88 12.34 18.00
C VAL A 161 -4.27 12.83 18.39
N GLY A 162 -5.30 12.00 18.15
CA GLY A 162 -6.67 12.33 18.49
C GLY A 162 -7.60 11.11 18.38
N ALA A 163 -8.90 11.37 18.44
CA ALA A 163 -9.92 10.34 18.35
C ALA A 163 -9.94 9.68 16.97
N GLU A 164 -10.44 8.44 16.88
CA GLU A 164 -10.60 7.73 15.60
C GLU A 164 -11.47 8.50 14.60
N THR A 165 -12.48 9.21 15.10
CA THR A 165 -13.36 10.06 14.30
C THR A 165 -12.64 11.21 13.61
N SER A 166 -11.55 11.70 14.17
CA SER A 166 -10.71 12.75 13.57
C SER A 166 -9.87 12.23 12.37
N LEU A 167 -9.80 10.92 12.15
CA LEU A 167 -9.19 10.32 10.95
C LEU A 167 -10.13 10.36 9.73
N GLN A 168 -11.44 10.56 9.96
CA GLN A 168 -12.39 10.59 8.86
C GLN A 168 -12.21 11.84 8.02
N ARG A 169 -12.08 11.66 6.72
CA ARG A 169 -11.99 12.75 5.73
C ARG A 169 -13.16 12.64 4.76
N SER A 170 -13.77 13.76 4.46
CA SER A 170 -14.81 13.87 3.42
C SER A 170 -14.22 14.22 2.04
N ASP A 171 -12.96 14.61 2.02
CA ASP A 171 -12.22 15.03 0.83
C ASP A 171 -10.91 14.25 0.68
N LEU A 172 -10.53 14.02 -0.57
CA LEU A 172 -9.27 13.39 -0.95
C LEU A 172 -8.60 14.25 -2.02
N ARG A 173 -7.36 14.68 -1.75
CA ARG A 173 -6.52 15.31 -2.76
C ARG A 173 -5.57 14.28 -3.35
N ALA A 174 -5.62 14.07 -4.66
CA ALA A 174 -4.72 13.20 -5.38
C ALA A 174 -3.82 14.02 -6.31
N GLU A 175 -2.52 13.71 -6.31
CA GLU A 175 -1.52 14.32 -7.17
C GLU A 175 -0.85 13.26 -8.04
N ARG A 176 -0.36 13.66 -9.23
CA ARG A 176 0.32 12.79 -10.19
C ARG A 176 -0.51 11.57 -10.58
N MET A 177 -1.80 11.79 -10.81
CA MET A 177 -2.69 10.72 -11.25
C MET A 177 -2.28 10.22 -12.64
N MET A 178 -2.15 8.90 -12.78
CA MET A 178 -2.01 8.23 -14.07
C MET A 178 -3.39 7.92 -14.61
N SER A 179 -3.80 8.59 -15.69
CA SER A 179 -5.06 8.25 -16.37
C SER A 179 -4.84 7.08 -17.32
N THR A 180 -5.61 6.02 -17.18
CA THR A 180 -5.68 4.93 -18.16
C THR A 180 -6.60 5.25 -19.34
N SER A 181 -7.26 6.41 -19.33
CA SER A 181 -8.14 6.90 -20.37
C SER A 181 -7.52 8.12 -21.07
N ALA A 182 -7.72 8.24 -22.38
CA ALA A 182 -7.34 9.42 -23.15
C ALA A 182 -8.23 10.65 -22.87
N MET A 183 -9.29 10.50 -22.06
CA MET A 183 -10.13 11.60 -21.63
C MET A 183 -9.57 12.25 -20.36
N SER A 184 -9.42 13.55 -20.39
CA SER A 184 -9.21 14.38 -19.21
C SER A 184 -10.27 14.04 -18.15
N ALA A 185 -9.86 13.33 -17.10
CA ALA A 185 -10.77 12.95 -16.05
C ALA A 185 -10.88 14.11 -15.06
N THR A 186 -11.94 14.86 -15.15
CA THR A 186 -12.54 15.46 -13.96
C THR A 186 -13.12 14.31 -13.14
N PHE A 187 -12.44 13.92 -12.09
CA PHE A 187 -12.94 12.91 -11.14
C PHE A 187 -14.01 13.58 -10.29
N ASP A 188 -15.28 13.25 -10.55
CA ASP A 188 -16.38 13.65 -9.70
C ASP A 188 -16.63 12.57 -8.65
N ALA A 189 -16.15 12.82 -7.44
CA ALA A 189 -16.28 11.93 -6.28
C ALA A 189 -17.74 11.79 -5.78
N SER A 190 -18.70 12.53 -6.36
CA SER A 190 -20.10 12.54 -5.90
C SER A 190 -20.94 11.37 -6.45
N ARG A 191 -20.38 10.46 -7.27
CA ARG A 191 -21.14 9.41 -7.99
C ARG A 191 -21.11 8.00 -7.41
N GLU A 192 -20.52 7.78 -6.25
CA GLU A 192 -20.61 6.47 -5.57
C GLU A 192 -21.20 6.64 -4.16
N ARG A 193 -22.53 6.59 -4.10
CA ARG A 193 -23.29 6.19 -2.92
C ARG A 193 -23.95 4.86 -3.21
#